data_53b5a0ff8b2a8d03fe0253c54118381f
#
_entry.id   53b5a0ff8b2a8d03fe0253c54118381f
#
_cell.length_a   1.000
_cell.length_b   1.000
_cell.length_c   1.000
_cell.angle_alpha   90.00
_cell.angle_beta   90.00
_cell.angle_gamma   90.00
#
_symmetry.space_group_name_H-M   'P 1'
#
loop_
_entity.id
_entity.type
_entity.pdbx_description
1 polymer ?
#
loop_
_entity_poly.entity_id
_entity_poly.type
_entity_poly.pdbx_seq_one_letter_code
_entity_poly.pdbx_strand_id
1 'polypeptide(L)'
;MAPRVRVVLYTKPGCGLCEEMKAEMSKAGCTALYTLEEVDIESEPELFARYQYEIPVLFINGVEAFRHRLRPDEFKAYVTGLIVKSS
;
A
#
# COMPACT_ATOMS: atom_id res chain seq x y z
N MET A 1 9.87 -5.07 18.29
CA MET A 1 8.55 -4.45 18.42
C MET A 1 7.84 -4.43 17.07
N ALA A 2 6.56 -4.75 17.02
CA ALA A 2 5.84 -4.76 15.78
C ALA A 2 5.64 -3.33 15.25
N PRO A 3 5.74 -3.12 13.92
CA PRO A 3 5.43 -1.82 13.34
C PRO A 3 4.00 -1.38 13.66
N ARG A 4 3.81 -0.08 13.85
CA ARG A 4 2.50 0.47 14.20
C ARG A 4 1.57 0.67 13.01
N VAL A 5 2.13 0.74 11.81
CA VAL A 5 1.38 1.05 10.60
C VAL A 5 1.18 -0.23 9.79
N ARG A 6 -0.06 -0.47 9.41
CA ARG A 6 -0.42 -1.61 8.57
C ARG A 6 -0.73 -1.13 7.17
N VAL A 7 -0.01 -1.67 6.19
CA VAL A 7 -0.18 -1.31 4.78
C VAL A 7 -0.68 -2.53 4.04
N VAL A 8 -1.78 -2.37 3.31
CA VAL A 8 -2.36 -3.43 2.49
C VAL A 8 -2.38 -2.97 1.04
N LEU A 9 -1.78 -3.76 0.17
CA LEU A 9 -1.73 -3.46 -1.25
C LEU A 9 -2.62 -4.44 -2.01
N TYR A 10 -3.63 -3.93 -2.70
CA TYR A 10 -4.45 -4.74 -3.60
C TYR A 10 -3.75 -4.81 -4.95
N THR A 11 -3.51 -6.02 -5.41
CA THR A 11 -2.70 -6.28 -6.59
C THR A 11 -3.22 -7.51 -7.33
N LYS A 12 -2.60 -7.86 -8.46
CA LYS A 12 -2.85 -9.13 -9.15
C LYS A 12 -1.57 -9.56 -9.86
N PRO A 13 -1.46 -10.86 -10.23
CA PRO A 13 -0.31 -11.33 -11.00
C PRO A 13 -0.19 -10.56 -12.31
N GLY A 14 1.05 -10.20 -12.69
CA GLY A 14 1.32 -9.51 -13.93
C GLY A 14 1.00 -8.02 -13.94
N CYS A 15 0.74 -7.43 -12.79
CA CYS A 15 0.44 -6.00 -12.70
C CYS A 15 1.73 -5.18 -12.61
N GLY A 16 2.11 -4.53 -13.73
CA GLY A 16 3.32 -3.70 -13.77
C GLY A 16 3.25 -2.49 -12.87
N LEU A 17 2.08 -1.84 -12.81
CA LEU A 17 1.90 -0.66 -11.94
C LEU A 17 1.98 -1.04 -10.46
N CYS A 18 1.55 -2.25 -10.10
CA CYS A 18 1.65 -2.73 -8.72
C CYS A 18 3.12 -2.91 -8.33
N GLU A 19 3.93 -3.43 -9.24
CA GLU A 19 5.37 -3.57 -9.01
C GLU A 19 6.05 -2.22 -8.90
N GLU A 20 5.63 -1.25 -9.72
CA GLU A 20 6.16 0.11 -9.63
C GLU A 20 5.83 0.74 -8.30
N MET A 21 4.61 0.56 -7.80
CA MET A 21 4.22 1.10 -6.50
C MET A 21 5.06 0.50 -5.38
N LYS A 22 5.32 -0.81 -5.42
CA LYS A 22 6.18 -1.45 -4.41
C LYS A 22 7.60 -0.90 -4.47
N ALA A 23 8.12 -0.65 -5.66
CA ALA A 23 9.44 -0.06 -5.81
C ALA A 23 9.51 1.35 -5.21
N GLU A 24 8.48 2.16 -5.45
CA GLU A 24 8.43 3.50 -4.89
C GLU A 24 8.32 3.48 -3.37
N MET A 25 7.58 2.51 -2.82
CA MET A 25 7.50 2.33 -1.37
C MET A 25 8.89 2.01 -0.79
N SER A 26 9.64 1.16 -1.47
CA SER A 26 11.00 0.82 -1.05
C SER A 26 11.92 2.04 -1.09
N LYS A 27 11.79 2.88 -2.12
CA LYS A 27 12.59 4.10 -2.25
C LYS A 27 12.33 5.09 -1.13
N ALA A 28 11.15 5.03 -0.52
CA ALA A 28 10.81 5.93 0.58
C ALA A 28 11.69 5.71 1.82
N GLY A 29 12.28 4.51 1.95
CA GLY A 29 13.24 4.24 3.02
C GLY A 29 12.62 4.13 4.41
N CYS A 30 11.34 3.76 4.49
CA CYS A 30 10.67 3.64 5.79
C CYS A 30 10.05 2.26 6.01
N THR A 31 10.64 1.22 5.41
CA THR A 31 10.10 -0.15 5.51
C THR A 31 10.05 -0.68 6.94
N ALA A 32 10.87 -0.15 7.82
CA ALA A 32 10.87 -0.56 9.24
C ALA A 32 9.66 -0.02 10.00
N LEU A 33 8.93 0.94 9.42
CA LEU A 33 7.83 1.62 10.11
C LEU A 33 6.46 0.98 9.85
N TYR A 34 6.38 0.06 8.91
CA TYR A 34 5.10 -0.55 8.55
C TYR A 34 5.26 -2.03 8.20
N THR A 35 4.14 -2.74 8.24
CA THR A 35 4.04 -4.09 7.68
C THR A 35 3.29 -3.99 6.36
N LEU A 36 3.69 -4.80 5.39
CA LEU A 36 3.01 -4.84 4.08
C LEU A 36 2.35 -6.20 3.89
N GLU A 37 1.06 -6.16 3.59
CA GLU A 37 0.31 -7.33 3.17
C GLU A 37 -0.13 -7.10 1.73
N GLU A 38 0.12 -8.05 0.85
CA GLU A 38 -0.36 -7.99 -0.54
C GLU A 38 -1.57 -8.88 -0.67
N VAL A 39 -2.64 -8.34 -1.23
CA VAL A 39 -3.89 -9.08 -1.45
C VAL A 39 -4.10 -9.22 -2.94
N ASP A 40 -4.16 -10.46 -3.42
CA ASP A 40 -4.45 -10.76 -4.81
C ASP A 40 -5.96 -10.65 -5.01
N ILE A 41 -6.40 -9.65 -5.78
CA ILE A 41 -7.83 -9.42 -5.98
C ILE A 41 -8.49 -10.56 -6.75
N GLU A 42 -7.70 -11.37 -7.47
CA GLU A 42 -8.25 -12.53 -8.20
C GLU A 42 -8.61 -13.67 -7.25
N SER A 43 -8.17 -13.63 -6.00
CA SER A 43 -8.50 -14.64 -5.01
C SER A 43 -9.95 -14.57 -4.54
N GLU A 44 -10.61 -13.42 -4.75
CA GLU A 44 -12.00 -13.21 -4.35
C GLU A 44 -12.77 -12.48 -5.44
N PRO A 45 -13.89 -13.06 -5.94
CA PRO A 45 -14.66 -12.43 -7.02
C PRO A 45 -15.13 -11.02 -6.71
N GLU A 46 -15.50 -10.74 -5.45
CA GLU A 46 -15.96 -9.42 -5.06
C GLU A 46 -14.86 -8.37 -5.15
N LEU A 47 -13.65 -8.72 -4.76
CA LEU A 47 -12.51 -7.83 -4.86
C LEU A 47 -12.15 -7.58 -6.32
N PHE A 48 -12.16 -8.64 -7.13
CA PHE A 48 -11.86 -8.51 -8.54
C PHE A 48 -12.86 -7.59 -9.24
N ALA A 49 -14.15 -7.78 -8.99
CA ALA A 49 -15.18 -6.95 -9.59
C ALA A 49 -15.02 -5.48 -9.21
N ARG A 50 -14.61 -5.21 -7.98
CA ARG A 50 -14.50 -3.85 -7.46
C ARG A 50 -13.22 -3.14 -7.87
N TYR A 51 -12.10 -3.86 -7.92
CA TYR A 51 -10.78 -3.23 -8.07
C TYR A 51 -10.02 -3.58 -9.33
N GLN A 52 -10.56 -4.40 -10.23
CA GLN A 52 -9.80 -4.89 -11.40
C GLN A 52 -9.22 -3.77 -12.27
N TYR A 53 -9.88 -2.62 -12.31
CA TYR A 53 -9.41 -1.47 -13.09
C TYR A 53 -8.79 -0.38 -12.22
N GLU A 54 -8.72 -0.61 -10.92
CA GLU A 54 -8.29 0.40 -9.97
C GLU A 54 -6.92 0.11 -9.35
N ILE A 55 -6.45 -1.13 -9.46
CA ILE A 55 -5.17 -1.53 -8.87
C ILE A 55 -4.00 -0.83 -9.55
N PRO A 56 -2.93 -0.54 -8.81
CA PRO A 56 -2.75 -0.84 -7.39
C PRO A 56 -3.54 0.11 -6.50
N VAL A 57 -4.11 -0.44 -5.42
CA VAL A 57 -4.80 0.37 -4.41
C VAL A 57 -4.13 0.08 -3.07
N LEU A 58 -3.67 1.13 -2.40
CA LEU A 58 -2.94 1.00 -1.15
C LEU A 58 -3.77 1.54 -0.01
N PHE A 59 -4.00 0.67 0.98
CA PHE A 59 -4.70 1.04 2.21
C PHE A 59 -3.68 1.16 3.33
N ILE A 60 -3.78 2.21 4.13
CA ILE A 60 -2.91 2.42 5.28
C ILE A 60 -3.81 2.54 6.50
N ASN A 61 -3.63 1.60 7.45
CA ASN A 61 -4.46 1.48 8.64
C ASN A 61 -5.96 1.45 8.30
N GLY A 62 -6.31 0.72 7.23
CA GLY A 62 -7.70 0.53 6.83
C GLY A 62 -8.30 1.65 6.00
N VAL A 63 -7.53 2.68 5.68
CA VAL A 63 -8.00 3.82 4.89
C VAL A 63 -7.30 3.84 3.54
N GLU A 64 -8.05 3.98 2.45
CA GLU A 64 -7.44 4.09 1.12
C GLU A 64 -6.61 5.35 1.05
N ALA A 65 -5.31 5.19 0.80
CA ALA A 65 -4.37 6.31 0.82
C ALA A 65 -3.82 6.64 -0.57
N PHE A 66 -3.55 5.63 -1.38
CA PHE A 66 -2.99 5.82 -2.72
C PHE A 66 -3.64 4.87 -3.70
N ARG A 67 -3.75 5.32 -4.96
CA ARG A 67 -4.34 4.52 -6.03
C ARG A 67 -3.55 4.78 -7.32
N HIS A 68 -3.23 3.71 -8.06
CA HIS A 68 -2.49 3.72 -9.32
C HIS A 68 -1.02 4.11 -9.19
N ARG A 69 -0.71 5.22 -8.51
CA ARG A 69 0.65 5.72 -8.38
C ARG A 69 0.91 6.21 -6.97
N LEU A 70 2.19 6.26 -6.61
CA LEU A 70 2.61 6.68 -5.29
C LEU A 70 3.96 7.38 -5.42
N ARG A 71 4.10 8.52 -4.73
CA ARG A 71 5.38 9.22 -4.65
C ARG A 71 6.05 8.87 -3.32
N PRO A 72 7.36 8.51 -3.36
CA PRO A 72 8.05 8.09 -2.13
C PRO A 72 7.98 9.11 -1.00
N ASP A 73 8.15 10.40 -1.32
CA ASP A 73 8.11 11.46 -0.30
C ASP A 73 6.73 11.60 0.33
N GLU A 74 5.68 11.49 -0.47
CA GLU A 74 4.31 11.56 0.04
C GLU A 74 3.96 10.34 0.91
N PHE A 75 4.40 9.16 0.47
CA PHE A 75 4.18 7.93 1.23
C PHE A 75 4.90 8.00 2.58
N LYS A 76 6.16 8.42 2.57
CA LYS A 76 6.93 8.53 3.81
C LYS A 76 6.30 9.53 4.78
N ALA A 77 5.85 10.67 4.27
CA ALA A 77 5.19 11.68 5.09
C ALA A 77 3.90 11.15 5.71
N TYR A 78 3.13 10.39 4.93
CA TYR A 78 1.88 9.80 5.42
C TYR A 78 2.15 8.82 6.56
N VAL A 79 3.10 7.91 6.36
CA VAL A 79 3.42 6.88 7.35
C VAL A 79 4.00 7.51 8.62
N THR A 80 4.96 8.43 8.48
CA THR A 80 5.57 9.07 9.66
C THR A 80 4.55 9.92 10.41
N GLY A 81 3.63 10.56 9.70
CA GLY A 81 2.57 11.34 10.34
C GLY A 81 1.67 10.50 11.23
N LEU A 82 1.37 9.26 10.80
CA LEU A 82 0.55 8.35 11.60
C LEU A 82 1.28 7.93 12.87
N ILE A 83 2.59 7.70 12.79
CA ILE A 83 3.38 7.31 13.95
C ILE A 83 3.45 8.44 14.96
N VAL A 84 3.68 9.66 14.50
CA VAL A 84 3.73 10.83 15.37
C VAL A 84 2.40 11.04 16.11
N LYS A 85 1.28 10.86 15.39
CA LYS A 85 -0.05 11.01 15.99
C LYS A 85 -0.37 9.93 16.99
N SER A 86 0.24 8.74 16.86
CA SER A 86 -0.04 7.60 17.75
C SER A 86 0.76 7.66 19.04
N SER A 87 1.75 8.51 19.11
CA SER A 87 2.62 8.60 20.31
C SER A 87 2.14 9.69 21.32
#